data_1740920c6c7d6faf7f3b210d4de99003
#
_entry.id   1740920c6c7d6faf7f3b210d4de99003
#
_cell.length_a   1.000
_cell.length_b   1.000
_cell.length_c   1.000
_cell.angle_alpha   90.00
_cell.angle_beta   90.00
_cell.angle_gamma   90.00
#
_symmetry.space_group_name_H-M   'P 1'
#
loop_
_entity.id
_entity.type
_entity.pdbx_description
1 polymer ?
#
loop_
_entity_poly.entity_id
_entity_poly.type
_entity_poly.pdbx_seq_one_letter_code
_entity_poly.pdbx_strand_id
1 'polypeptide(L)'
;ITVPTRDDRQLRAFRDEVLTHVHAGGHLVDVRSPEEYRGEKLHMPEHPQEGAMRGGHIPGASSIPWARAVNPETHTFRAASELRTLYVAENGLDPKRETVVYCRIGERSSHTWFVLKYLLGYPNVRNYDGSWTEWGNGVGLPIER
;
A
#
# COMPACT_ATOMS: atom_id res chain seq x y z
N ILE A 1 -17.47 -30.41 4.26
CA ILE A 1 -17.13 -29.03 3.82
C ILE A 1 -15.82 -29.12 3.06
N THR A 2 -15.86 -28.85 1.78
CA THR A 2 -14.64 -28.77 0.97
C THR A 2 -14.04 -27.36 1.16
N VAL A 3 -12.83 -27.30 1.72
CA VAL A 3 -12.11 -26.05 1.81
C VAL A 3 -11.54 -25.75 0.41
N PRO A 4 -11.87 -24.61 -0.22
CA PRO A 4 -11.31 -24.27 -1.52
C PRO A 4 -9.79 -24.07 -1.41
N THR A 5 -9.06 -24.54 -2.41
CA THR A 5 -7.63 -24.25 -2.55
C THR A 5 -7.47 -22.75 -2.78
N ARG A 6 -6.69 -22.10 -1.92
CA ARG A 6 -6.47 -20.67 -1.94
C ARG A 6 -5.08 -20.38 -2.50
N ASP A 7 -5.00 -19.52 -3.51
CA ASP A 7 -3.72 -18.97 -3.98
C ASP A 7 -3.57 -17.52 -3.49
N ASP A 8 -3.01 -17.40 -2.30
CA ASP A 8 -2.79 -16.10 -1.67
C ASP A 8 -1.76 -15.23 -2.42
N ARG A 9 -0.89 -15.82 -3.23
CA ARG A 9 0.16 -15.10 -3.96
C ARG A 9 -0.36 -14.12 -5.00
N GLN A 10 -1.57 -14.35 -5.52
CA GLN A 10 -2.22 -13.43 -6.45
C GLN A 10 -2.82 -12.19 -5.75
N LEU A 11 -3.03 -12.28 -4.44
CA LEU A 11 -3.70 -11.24 -3.65
C LEU A 11 -2.72 -10.52 -2.71
N ARG A 12 -1.75 -11.27 -2.18
CA ARG A 12 -0.83 -10.83 -1.14
C ARG A 12 0.60 -10.84 -1.65
N ALA A 13 1.39 -9.85 -1.26
CA ALA A 13 2.84 -9.85 -1.38
C ALA A 13 3.46 -10.12 0.00
N PHE A 14 4.51 -10.93 0.04
CA PHE A 14 5.28 -11.22 1.24
C PHE A 14 6.57 -10.43 1.24
N ARG A 15 7.17 -10.22 2.42
CA ARG A 15 8.34 -9.35 2.62
C ARG A 15 9.45 -9.53 1.58
N ASP A 16 9.86 -10.76 1.31
CA ASP A 16 10.98 -11.03 0.40
C ASP A 16 10.60 -10.77 -1.06
N GLU A 17 9.32 -10.96 -1.42
CA GLU A 17 8.78 -10.59 -2.74
C GLU A 17 8.74 -9.07 -2.89
N VAL A 18 8.36 -8.34 -1.82
CA VAL A 18 8.40 -6.86 -1.81
C VAL A 18 9.82 -6.35 -1.97
N LEU A 19 10.80 -6.95 -1.30
CA LEU A 19 12.21 -6.57 -1.47
C LEU A 19 12.68 -6.78 -2.92
N THR A 20 12.32 -7.90 -3.52
CA THR A 20 12.60 -8.16 -4.93
C THR A 20 11.91 -7.13 -5.84
N HIS A 21 10.65 -6.80 -5.56
CA HIS A 21 9.86 -5.81 -6.30
C HIS A 21 10.47 -4.40 -6.23
N VAL A 22 10.97 -4.00 -5.06
CA VAL A 22 11.72 -2.74 -4.86
C VAL A 22 12.97 -2.72 -5.74
N HIS A 23 13.79 -3.76 -5.71
CA HIS A 23 15.00 -3.84 -6.52
C HIS A 23 14.73 -3.83 -8.04
N ALA A 24 13.58 -4.34 -8.45
CA ALA A 24 13.14 -4.31 -9.85
C ALA A 24 12.51 -2.97 -10.27
N GLY A 25 12.38 -2.02 -9.36
CA GLY A 25 11.74 -0.72 -9.63
C GLY A 25 10.24 -0.84 -9.92
N GLY A 26 9.56 -1.79 -9.30
CA GLY A 26 8.11 -1.98 -9.43
C GLY A 26 7.31 -0.83 -8.79
N HIS A 27 6.04 -0.69 -9.16
CA HIS A 27 5.17 0.30 -8.51
C HIS A 27 4.86 -0.11 -7.07
N LEU A 28 5.13 0.79 -6.14
CA LEU A 28 4.87 0.61 -4.73
C LEU A 28 4.10 1.81 -4.19
N VAL A 29 3.00 1.58 -3.48
CA VAL A 29 2.14 2.64 -2.95
C VAL A 29 2.05 2.55 -1.44
N ASP A 30 2.53 3.59 -0.78
CA ASP A 30 2.30 3.82 0.64
C ASP A 30 0.99 4.60 0.82
N VAL A 31 0.02 3.97 1.45
CA VAL A 31 -1.31 4.57 1.63
C VAL A 31 -1.48 5.22 3.00
N ARG A 32 -0.40 5.29 3.80
CA ARG A 32 -0.39 5.93 5.12
C ARG A 32 -0.50 7.46 4.99
N SER A 33 -0.52 8.14 6.12
CA SER A 33 -0.47 9.60 6.12
C SER A 33 0.91 10.11 5.66
N PRO A 34 0.99 11.35 5.16
CA PRO A 34 2.27 11.97 4.79
C PRO A 34 3.29 12.00 5.94
N GLU A 35 2.84 12.16 7.18
CA GLU A 35 3.70 12.17 8.37
C GLU A 35 4.29 10.78 8.65
N GLU A 36 3.50 9.72 8.47
CA GLU A 36 3.99 8.34 8.56
C GLU A 36 5.01 8.06 7.45
N TYR A 37 4.73 8.52 6.23
CA TYR A 37 5.61 8.35 5.07
C TYR A 37 6.98 9.02 5.27
N ARG A 38 7.00 10.25 5.78
CA ARG A 38 8.25 10.98 6.08
C ARG A 38 8.95 10.51 7.36
N GLY A 39 8.36 9.56 8.09
CA GLY A 39 8.93 9.05 9.33
C GLY A 39 8.78 9.95 10.55
N GLU A 40 7.94 10.96 10.47
CA GLU A 40 7.64 11.88 11.57
C GLU A 40 6.68 11.25 12.59
N LYS A 41 5.91 10.26 12.16
CA LYS A 41 4.94 9.53 12.98
C LYS A 41 5.23 8.02 12.93
N LEU A 42 5.49 7.41 14.08
CA LEU A 42 5.86 6.00 14.18
C LEU A 42 4.67 5.08 14.46
N HIS A 43 3.64 5.58 15.12
CA HIS A 43 2.43 4.83 15.49
C HIS A 43 1.24 5.77 15.66
N MET A 44 0.05 5.19 15.69
CA MET A 44 -1.15 5.92 16.14
C MET A 44 -1.18 5.95 17.66
N PRO A 45 -1.60 7.08 18.28
CA PRO A 45 -1.66 7.18 19.75
C PRO A 45 -2.48 6.07 20.41
N GLU A 46 -3.57 5.65 19.73
CA GLU A 46 -4.48 4.63 20.20
C GLU A 46 -3.95 3.20 20.01
N HIS A 47 -2.92 3.02 19.16
CA HIS A 47 -2.36 1.71 18.78
C HIS A 47 -0.83 1.71 18.79
N PRO A 48 -0.18 2.01 19.93
CA PRO A 48 1.29 2.09 19.99
C PRO A 48 1.98 0.75 19.68
N GLN A 49 1.31 -0.38 19.94
CA GLN A 49 1.80 -1.73 19.62
C GLN A 49 1.90 -2.01 18.11
N GLU A 50 1.24 -1.23 17.28
CA GLU A 50 1.30 -1.34 15.82
C GLU A 50 2.35 -0.42 15.20
N GLY A 51 3.25 0.10 16.00
CA GLY A 51 4.35 0.96 15.58
C GLY A 51 5.55 0.20 15.03
N ALA A 52 6.46 0.96 14.45
CA ALA A 52 7.76 0.47 14.03
C ALA A 52 8.87 1.25 14.73
N MET A 53 10.01 0.61 14.95
CA MET A 53 11.19 1.24 15.56
C MET A 53 11.80 2.31 14.64
N ARG A 54 11.63 2.15 13.31
CA ARG A 54 12.19 3.08 12.33
C ARG A 54 11.05 3.79 11.58
N GLY A 55 11.19 5.10 11.42
CA GLY A 55 10.29 5.92 10.61
C GLY A 55 10.77 6.04 9.17
N GLY A 56 9.85 6.34 8.25
CA GLY A 56 10.08 6.49 6.82
C GLY A 56 9.18 5.61 5.98
N HIS A 57 9.64 5.25 4.79
CA HIS A 57 8.88 4.44 3.83
C HIS A 57 9.78 3.44 3.10
N ILE A 58 9.17 2.50 2.41
CA ILE A 58 9.88 1.53 1.55
C ILE A 58 10.44 2.29 0.34
N PRO A 59 11.72 2.10 -0.03
CA PRO A 59 12.34 2.83 -1.13
C PRO A 59 11.55 2.78 -2.44
N GLY A 60 11.40 3.93 -3.08
CA GLY A 60 10.66 4.08 -4.33
C GLY A 60 9.14 4.08 -4.20
N ALA A 61 8.60 4.04 -2.98
CA ALA A 61 7.15 4.10 -2.78
C ALA A 61 6.57 5.49 -3.08
N SER A 62 5.44 5.53 -3.77
CA SER A 62 4.63 6.74 -3.94
C SER A 62 3.72 6.94 -2.74
N SER A 63 3.69 8.15 -2.17
CA SER A 63 2.78 8.51 -1.08
C SER A 63 1.41 8.87 -1.62
N ILE A 64 0.46 7.94 -1.51
CA ILE A 64 -0.93 8.15 -1.94
C ILE A 64 -1.86 7.74 -0.80
N PRO A 65 -2.18 8.64 0.13
CA PRO A 65 -3.02 8.33 1.27
C PRO A 65 -4.38 7.75 0.85
N TRP A 66 -4.80 6.67 1.51
CA TRP A 66 -6.03 5.93 1.17
C TRP A 66 -7.28 6.83 1.15
N ALA A 67 -7.34 7.83 2.05
CA ALA A 67 -8.47 8.73 2.17
C ALA A 67 -8.70 9.59 0.91
N ARG A 68 -7.69 9.77 0.05
CA ARG A 68 -7.83 10.48 -1.23
C ARG A 68 -8.78 9.77 -2.20
N ALA A 69 -9.00 8.47 -2.03
CA ALA A 69 -9.93 7.70 -2.85
C ALA A 69 -11.39 7.80 -2.39
N VAL A 70 -11.65 8.47 -1.26
CA VAL A 70 -12.97 8.59 -0.66
C VAL A 70 -13.48 10.02 -0.77
N ASN A 71 -14.76 10.18 -1.06
CA ASN A 71 -15.46 11.46 -0.93
C ASN A 71 -15.73 11.71 0.57
N PRO A 72 -15.20 12.80 1.15
CA PRO A 72 -15.31 13.05 2.59
C PRO A 72 -16.74 13.39 3.05
N GLU A 73 -17.60 13.83 2.14
CA GLU A 73 -19.00 14.21 2.46
C GLU A 73 -19.92 12.99 2.48
N THR A 74 -19.72 12.08 1.50
CA THR A 74 -20.61 10.93 1.33
C THR A 74 -20.04 9.63 1.89
N HIS A 75 -18.75 9.60 2.24
CA HIS A 75 -18.00 8.43 2.70
C HIS A 75 -18.02 7.26 1.68
N THR A 76 -18.23 7.57 0.40
CA THR A 76 -18.19 6.61 -0.69
C THR A 76 -16.89 6.73 -1.49
N PHE A 77 -16.56 5.74 -2.28
CA PHE A 77 -15.46 5.88 -3.25
C PHE A 77 -15.76 7.03 -4.22
N ARG A 78 -14.72 7.73 -4.63
CA ARG A 78 -14.80 8.71 -5.71
C ARG A 78 -15.16 8.02 -7.03
N ALA A 79 -15.64 8.80 -8.00
CA ALA A 79 -15.92 8.30 -9.34
C ALA A 79 -14.66 7.73 -9.99
N ALA A 80 -14.82 6.73 -10.87
CA ALA A 80 -13.69 6.06 -11.54
C ALA A 80 -12.81 7.04 -12.34
N SER A 81 -13.36 8.10 -12.88
CA SER A 81 -12.60 9.17 -13.57
C SER A 81 -11.66 9.93 -12.62
N GLU A 82 -12.16 10.30 -11.42
CA GLU A 82 -11.36 10.97 -10.39
C GLU A 82 -10.27 10.04 -9.85
N LEU A 83 -10.59 8.76 -9.64
CA LEU A 83 -9.62 7.75 -9.23
C LEU A 83 -8.53 7.53 -10.28
N ARG A 84 -8.86 7.52 -11.58
CA ARG A 84 -7.85 7.49 -12.65
C ARG A 84 -6.98 8.72 -12.64
N THR A 85 -7.54 9.90 -12.44
CA THR A 85 -6.74 11.13 -12.29
C THR A 85 -5.77 10.99 -11.13
N LEU A 86 -6.25 10.57 -9.96
CA LEU A 86 -5.41 10.39 -8.77
C LEU A 86 -4.25 9.41 -8.99
N TYR A 87 -4.55 8.20 -9.45
CA TYR A 87 -3.53 7.14 -9.50
C TYR A 87 -2.67 7.22 -10.77
N VAL A 88 -3.25 7.50 -11.92
CA VAL A 88 -2.53 7.50 -13.20
C VAL A 88 -1.95 8.87 -13.52
N ALA A 89 -2.80 9.91 -13.61
CA ALA A 89 -2.36 11.22 -14.11
C ALA A 89 -1.44 11.95 -13.11
N GLU A 90 -1.78 11.94 -11.81
CA GLU A 90 -1.02 12.64 -10.79
C GLU A 90 0.19 11.82 -10.29
N ASN A 91 0.04 10.51 -10.17
CA ASN A 91 1.04 9.65 -9.53
C ASN A 91 1.71 8.64 -10.48
N GLY A 92 1.37 8.63 -11.75
CA GLY A 92 2.07 7.86 -12.78
C GLY A 92 1.98 6.34 -12.63
N LEU A 93 0.97 5.81 -11.92
CA LEU A 93 0.79 4.37 -11.78
C LEU A 93 0.30 3.77 -13.11
N ASP A 94 1.20 3.07 -13.81
CA ASP A 94 0.84 2.35 -15.04
C ASP A 94 0.03 1.09 -14.71
N PRO A 95 -1.23 0.97 -15.21
CA PRO A 95 -2.06 -0.22 -14.97
C PRO A 95 -1.46 -1.53 -15.47
N LYS A 96 -0.52 -1.48 -16.42
CA LYS A 96 0.13 -2.66 -16.99
C LYS A 96 1.27 -3.22 -16.13
N ARG A 97 1.77 -2.42 -15.19
CA ARG A 97 2.86 -2.82 -14.31
C ARG A 97 2.31 -3.40 -13.02
N GLU A 98 3.06 -4.34 -12.44
CA GLU A 98 2.73 -4.85 -11.11
C GLU A 98 2.80 -3.72 -10.08
N THR A 99 1.77 -3.65 -9.24
CA THR A 99 1.66 -2.68 -8.15
C THR A 99 1.51 -3.41 -6.82
N VAL A 100 2.34 -3.05 -5.85
CA VAL A 100 2.18 -3.49 -4.46
C VAL A 100 1.72 -2.30 -3.63
N VAL A 101 0.71 -2.51 -2.81
CA VAL A 101 0.20 -1.50 -1.87
C VAL A 101 0.48 -1.92 -0.44
N TYR A 102 0.82 -0.98 0.43
CA TYR A 102 1.03 -1.24 1.85
C TYR A 102 0.59 -0.07 2.72
N CYS A 103 0.35 -0.36 3.99
CA CYS A 103 0.11 0.68 5.00
C CYS A 103 0.92 0.42 6.28
N ARG A 104 0.26 0.36 7.44
CA ARG A 104 0.88 -0.02 8.71
C ARG A 104 0.79 -1.53 8.96
N ILE A 105 -0.39 -2.13 8.77
CA ILE A 105 -0.70 -3.55 9.05
C ILE A 105 -1.52 -4.23 7.94
N GLY A 106 -1.60 -3.65 6.73
CA GLY A 106 -2.35 -4.20 5.59
C GLY A 106 -3.84 -3.83 5.52
N GLU A 107 -4.40 -3.21 6.54
CA GLU A 107 -5.82 -2.86 6.63
C GLU A 107 -6.19 -1.72 5.67
N ARG A 108 -5.60 -0.53 5.84
CA ARG A 108 -5.85 0.63 4.96
C ARG A 108 -5.44 0.37 3.52
N SER A 109 -4.42 -0.45 3.31
CA SER A 109 -3.96 -0.81 1.95
C SER A 109 -4.88 -1.80 1.25
N SER A 110 -5.66 -2.61 1.97
CA SER A 110 -6.68 -3.46 1.36
C SER A 110 -7.78 -2.64 0.67
N HIS A 111 -8.10 -1.47 1.21
CA HIS A 111 -9.01 -0.51 0.59
C HIS A 111 -8.45 0.01 -0.76
N THR A 112 -7.19 0.43 -0.80
CA THR A 112 -6.54 0.88 -2.05
C THR A 112 -6.35 -0.27 -3.03
N TRP A 113 -6.01 -1.46 -2.56
CA TRP A 113 -5.96 -2.68 -3.37
C TRP A 113 -7.31 -2.92 -4.07
N PHE A 114 -8.43 -2.80 -3.34
CA PHE A 114 -9.78 -2.94 -3.92
C PHE A 114 -10.04 -1.89 -4.99
N VAL A 115 -9.69 -0.63 -4.74
CA VAL A 115 -9.84 0.47 -5.72
C VAL A 115 -9.08 0.16 -7.01
N LEU A 116 -7.80 -0.17 -6.90
CA LEU A 116 -6.98 -0.43 -8.09
C LEU A 116 -7.46 -1.66 -8.84
N LYS A 117 -7.73 -2.76 -8.14
CA LYS A 117 -8.08 -4.03 -8.76
C LYS A 117 -9.50 -4.04 -9.34
N TYR A 118 -10.49 -3.61 -8.57
CA TYR A 118 -11.89 -3.80 -8.96
C TYR A 118 -12.56 -2.53 -9.53
N LEU A 119 -12.18 -1.34 -9.08
CA LEU A 119 -12.78 -0.11 -9.62
C LEU A 119 -12.00 0.41 -10.83
N LEU A 120 -10.69 0.19 -10.89
CA LEU A 120 -9.85 0.64 -12.00
C LEU A 120 -9.39 -0.49 -12.93
N GLY A 121 -9.55 -1.75 -12.53
CA GLY A 121 -9.26 -2.91 -13.38
C GLY A 121 -7.78 -3.23 -13.55
N TYR A 122 -6.93 -2.88 -12.59
CA TYR A 122 -5.50 -3.25 -12.62
C TYR A 122 -5.36 -4.77 -12.49
N PRO A 123 -4.73 -5.47 -13.43
CA PRO A 123 -4.65 -6.93 -13.39
C PRO A 123 -3.72 -7.44 -12.29
N ASN A 124 -2.63 -6.73 -12.03
CA ASN A 124 -1.54 -7.17 -11.15
C ASN A 124 -1.36 -6.23 -9.96
N VAL A 125 -2.24 -6.35 -8.96
CA VAL A 125 -2.17 -5.61 -7.70
C VAL A 125 -2.16 -6.58 -6.54
N ARG A 126 -1.18 -6.43 -5.65
CA ARG A 126 -1.06 -7.23 -4.44
C ARG A 126 -0.99 -6.35 -3.21
N ASN A 127 -1.57 -6.82 -2.11
CA ASN A 127 -1.49 -6.16 -0.81
C ASN A 127 -0.35 -6.77 0.01
N TYR A 128 0.57 -5.93 0.47
CA TYR A 128 1.58 -6.33 1.46
C TYR A 128 1.03 -6.08 2.86
N ASP A 129 0.43 -7.10 3.44
CA ASP A 129 -0.23 -6.99 4.75
C ASP A 129 0.72 -6.98 5.94
N GLY A 130 1.93 -7.50 5.83
CA GLY A 130 3.00 -7.26 6.81
C GLY A 130 3.32 -5.78 6.98
N SER A 131 3.27 -5.05 5.89
CA SER A 131 3.30 -3.58 5.85
C SER A 131 4.45 -2.96 6.65
N TRP A 132 4.25 -1.72 7.15
CA TRP A 132 5.31 -0.99 7.85
C TRP A 132 5.68 -1.62 9.20
N THR A 133 4.74 -2.26 9.88
CA THR A 133 5.02 -2.96 11.14
C THR A 133 6.04 -4.10 10.93
N GLU A 134 5.98 -4.81 9.82
CA GLU A 134 7.02 -5.80 9.48
C GLU A 134 8.28 -5.13 8.91
N TRP A 135 8.13 -4.23 7.92
CA TRP A 135 9.26 -3.64 7.21
C TRP A 135 10.10 -2.72 8.10
N GLY A 136 9.45 -1.81 8.83
CA GLY A 136 10.11 -0.83 9.69
C GLY A 136 10.82 -1.46 10.89
N ASN A 137 10.44 -2.68 11.28
CA ASN A 137 11.10 -3.47 12.32
C ASN A 137 12.11 -4.49 11.76
N GLY A 138 12.10 -4.73 10.44
CA GLY A 138 12.98 -5.70 9.80
C GLY A 138 14.43 -5.25 9.78
N VAL A 139 15.33 -6.02 10.41
CA VAL A 139 16.77 -5.73 10.41
C VAL A 139 17.31 -5.86 8.99
N GLY A 140 18.07 -4.86 8.53
CA GLY A 140 18.70 -4.85 7.21
C GLY A 140 17.79 -4.47 6.05
N LEU A 141 16.49 -4.24 6.27
CA LEU A 141 15.61 -3.76 5.21
C LEU A 141 15.88 -2.27 4.92
N PRO A 142 15.91 -1.87 3.63
CA PRO A 142 16.16 -0.48 3.24
C PRO A 142 14.98 0.42 3.57
N ILE A 143 15.27 1.68 3.92
CA ILE A 143 14.29 2.71 4.27
C ILE A 143 14.71 4.04 3.66
N GLU A 144 13.74 4.80 3.16
CA GLU A 144 13.86 6.21 2.79
C GLU A 144 13.02 7.10 3.73
N ARG A 145 13.35 8.39 3.78
CA ARG A 145 12.64 9.43 4.54
C ARG A 145 12.42 10.66 3.68
#